data_148074820c76c8b8412a1521bcab2b01
#
_entry.id   148074820c76c8b8412a1521bcab2b01
#
_cell.length_a   1.000
_cell.length_b   1.000
_cell.length_c   1.000
_cell.angle_alpha   90.00
_cell.angle_beta   90.00
_cell.angle_gamma   90.00
#
_symmetry.space_group_name_H-M   'P 1'
#
loop_
_entity.id
_entity.type
_entity.pdbx_description
1 polymer ?
#
loop_
_entity_poly.entity_id
_entity_poly.type
_entity_poly.pdbx_seq_one_letter_code
_entity_poly.pdbx_strand_id
1 'polypeptide(L)'
;MGRRHALGAAAERPEVLTDVLITGIHASGAGIARLSDSSNSRDVPEILVPGALPGARGDLFWNPPKPGGHWGLAVEWRESAPSPDADPSRCPHAASINGEPVCGGCPLGSLKYSAELALKTKLLIEEPLRQAGLWREGLIEPPSGQPAAFAQHFRNKAVLYPSVIDGIGRFGYYAARSQILVPAEDCPQTPVWMEEAARALAPFLCEPALTPAPETAVSNGTGVLRSLLLREAPGSGERMAVLV
;
A
#
# COMPACT_ATOMS: atom_id res chain seq x y z
N MET A 1 37.07 -27.34 0.55
CA MET A 1 36.32 -27.42 -0.72
C MET A 1 35.10 -26.50 -0.59
N GLY A 2 35.24 -25.24 -1.00
CA GLY A 2 34.18 -24.21 -0.90
C GLY A 2 33.19 -24.37 -2.03
N ARG A 3 31.90 -24.53 -1.70
CA ARG A 3 30.82 -24.44 -2.68
C ARG A 3 30.69 -22.97 -3.09
N ARG A 4 31.03 -22.65 -4.32
CA ARG A 4 30.71 -21.40 -4.98
C ARG A 4 29.19 -21.39 -5.17
N HIS A 5 28.49 -20.48 -4.46
CA HIS A 5 27.12 -20.15 -4.83
C HIS A 5 27.15 -19.55 -6.23
N ALA A 6 26.52 -20.24 -7.17
CA ALA A 6 26.27 -19.72 -8.50
C ALA A 6 25.44 -18.43 -8.36
N LEU A 7 26.00 -17.32 -8.82
CA LEU A 7 25.29 -16.06 -9.02
C LEU A 7 24.12 -16.36 -9.97
N GLY A 8 22.91 -16.04 -9.49
CA GLY A 8 21.66 -16.27 -10.18
C GLY A 8 21.66 -15.66 -11.58
N ALA A 9 20.84 -16.25 -12.44
CA ALA A 9 20.55 -15.79 -13.78
C ALA A 9 20.39 -14.28 -13.83
N ALA A 10 20.97 -13.63 -14.84
CA ALA A 10 20.84 -12.20 -15.08
C ALA A 10 19.33 -11.84 -15.00
N ALA A 11 18.99 -10.93 -14.09
CA ALA A 11 17.63 -10.43 -14.00
C ALA A 11 17.28 -9.84 -15.36
N GLU A 12 16.29 -10.41 -16.03
CA GLU A 12 15.77 -9.87 -17.28
C GLU A 12 15.41 -8.41 -17.04
N ARG A 13 15.80 -7.54 -17.97
CA ARG A 13 15.44 -6.12 -17.84
C ARG A 13 13.92 -6.01 -17.92
N PRO A 14 13.27 -5.22 -17.04
CA PRO A 14 11.83 -5.06 -17.13
C PRO A 14 11.44 -4.47 -18.48
N GLU A 15 10.35 -4.96 -19.03
CA GLU A 15 9.71 -4.35 -20.20
C GLU A 15 9.11 -3.01 -19.83
N VAL A 16 9.12 -2.07 -20.78
CA VAL A 16 8.56 -0.73 -20.58
C VAL A 16 7.33 -0.58 -21.48
N LEU A 17 6.21 -0.22 -20.86
CA LEU A 17 4.98 0.16 -21.53
C LEU A 17 4.72 1.63 -21.27
N THR A 18 4.49 2.41 -22.31
CA THR A 18 4.25 3.85 -22.21
C THR A 18 2.78 4.20 -22.34
N ASP A 19 2.37 5.29 -21.69
CA ASP A 19 0.99 5.82 -21.69
C ASP A 19 -0.09 4.78 -21.33
N VAL A 20 0.19 3.95 -20.36
CA VAL A 20 -0.72 2.90 -19.91
C VAL A 20 -1.84 3.52 -19.08
N LEU A 21 -3.09 3.11 -19.35
CA LEU A 21 -4.26 3.49 -18.55
C LEU A 21 -4.53 2.44 -17.49
N ILE A 22 -4.72 2.87 -16.24
CA ILE A 22 -5.23 2.03 -15.17
C ILE A 22 -6.75 1.91 -15.31
N THR A 23 -7.22 0.70 -15.62
CA THR A 23 -8.63 0.44 -15.97
C THR A 23 -9.50 0.00 -14.80
N GLY A 24 -8.89 -0.38 -13.68
CA GLY A 24 -9.61 -0.90 -12.51
C GLY A 24 -8.70 -1.11 -11.32
N ILE A 25 -9.27 -1.73 -10.28
CA ILE A 25 -8.57 -2.14 -9.05
C ILE A 25 -8.74 -3.64 -8.84
N HIS A 26 -7.66 -4.31 -8.55
CA HIS A 26 -7.65 -5.70 -8.08
C HIS A 26 -8.06 -5.78 -6.60
N ALA A 27 -8.53 -6.94 -6.14
CA ALA A 27 -8.90 -7.18 -4.74
C ALA A 27 -7.77 -6.92 -3.73
N SER A 28 -6.50 -6.94 -4.16
CA SER A 28 -5.35 -6.53 -3.33
C SER A 28 -5.21 -5.02 -3.16
N GLY A 29 -6.02 -4.20 -3.83
CA GLY A 29 -5.91 -2.76 -3.87
C GLY A 29 -4.90 -2.21 -4.88
N ALA A 30 -4.23 -3.05 -5.67
CA ALA A 30 -3.38 -2.61 -6.76
C ALA A 30 -4.21 -2.20 -7.99
N GLY A 31 -3.79 -1.17 -8.71
CA GLY A 31 -4.37 -0.82 -10.01
C GLY A 31 -4.22 -1.96 -11.01
N ILE A 32 -5.13 -2.05 -11.95
CA ILE A 32 -5.09 -3.00 -13.06
C ILE A 32 -4.78 -2.26 -14.35
N ALA A 33 -3.67 -2.60 -15.00
CA ALA A 33 -3.36 -2.23 -16.37
C ALA A 33 -3.59 -3.43 -17.29
N ARG A 34 -4.07 -3.17 -18.51
CA ARG A 34 -4.25 -4.18 -19.56
C ARG A 34 -3.46 -3.80 -20.78
N LEU A 35 -2.82 -4.79 -21.41
CA LEU A 35 -2.15 -4.59 -22.70
C LEU A 35 -3.19 -4.43 -23.79
N SER A 36 -3.14 -3.35 -24.56
CA SER A 36 -4.16 -2.97 -25.54
C SER A 36 -4.20 -3.81 -26.83
N ASP A 37 -3.22 -4.69 -27.06
CA ASP A 37 -2.99 -5.32 -28.38
C ASP A 37 -3.59 -6.72 -28.57
N SER A 38 -4.41 -7.22 -27.66
CA SER A 38 -5.05 -8.52 -27.88
C SER A 38 -6.53 -8.38 -28.19
N SER A 39 -6.88 -8.65 -29.44
CA SER A 39 -8.26 -8.77 -29.92
C SER A 39 -9.05 -9.94 -29.29
N ASN A 40 -8.41 -10.75 -28.42
CA ASN A 40 -9.01 -11.86 -27.70
C ASN A 40 -8.97 -11.57 -26.19
N SER A 41 -10.09 -11.18 -25.64
CA SER A 41 -10.27 -10.65 -24.29
C SER A 41 -10.02 -11.66 -23.13
N ARG A 42 -9.61 -12.88 -23.39
CA ARG A 42 -9.41 -13.92 -22.36
C ARG A 42 -7.94 -14.22 -22.01
N ASP A 43 -6.99 -13.81 -22.84
CA ASP A 43 -5.58 -14.16 -22.69
C ASP A 43 -4.64 -12.96 -22.44
N VAL A 44 -5.20 -11.76 -22.23
CA VAL A 44 -4.37 -10.59 -21.91
C VAL A 44 -3.96 -10.66 -20.47
N PRO A 45 -2.65 -10.75 -20.15
CA PRO A 45 -2.23 -10.71 -18.77
C PRO A 45 -2.61 -9.37 -18.14
N GLU A 46 -3.27 -9.43 -17.00
CA GLU A 46 -3.46 -8.25 -16.17
C GLU A 46 -2.14 -7.90 -15.48
N ILE A 47 -1.80 -6.62 -15.49
CA ILE A 47 -0.61 -6.13 -14.78
C ILE A 47 -1.09 -5.40 -13.54
N LEU A 48 -0.66 -5.90 -12.38
CA LEU A 48 -0.96 -5.26 -11.11
C LEU A 48 0.03 -4.13 -10.84
N VAL A 49 -0.49 -2.94 -10.60
CA VAL A 49 0.28 -1.71 -10.41
C VAL A 49 0.01 -1.16 -9.00
N PRO A 50 0.84 -1.51 -8.01
CA PRO A 50 0.68 -1.02 -6.65
C PRO A 50 0.70 0.52 -6.59
N GLY A 51 -0.25 1.10 -5.86
CA GLY A 51 -0.36 2.55 -5.67
C GLY A 51 -1.00 3.31 -6.82
N ALA A 52 -1.23 2.68 -7.98
CA ALA A 52 -1.91 3.33 -9.10
C ALA A 52 -3.44 3.25 -8.96
N LEU A 53 -4.13 4.34 -9.30
CA LEU A 53 -5.58 4.48 -9.17
C LEU A 53 -6.29 4.40 -10.53
N PRO A 54 -7.54 3.91 -10.60
CA PRO A 54 -8.32 3.87 -11.85
C PRO A 54 -8.40 5.23 -12.51
N GLY A 55 -8.21 5.26 -13.82
CA GLY A 55 -8.19 6.49 -14.62
C GLY A 55 -6.84 7.20 -14.66
N ALA A 56 -5.86 6.82 -13.85
CA ALA A 56 -4.49 7.32 -13.96
C ALA A 56 -3.82 6.80 -15.25
N ARG A 57 -2.89 7.59 -15.78
CA ARG A 57 -2.02 7.22 -16.91
C ARG A 57 -0.56 7.38 -16.53
N GLY A 58 0.30 6.57 -17.16
CA GLY A 58 1.74 6.65 -16.92
C GLY A 58 2.54 5.60 -17.64
N ASP A 59 3.83 5.59 -17.37
CA ASP A 59 4.76 4.60 -17.88
C ASP A 59 4.95 3.49 -16.86
N LEU A 60 4.91 2.26 -17.33
CA LEU A 60 4.94 1.06 -16.54
C LEU A 60 6.17 0.23 -16.88
N PHE A 61 6.96 -0.09 -15.85
CA PHE A 61 8.06 -1.04 -15.92
C PHE A 61 7.61 -2.33 -15.24
N TRP A 62 7.61 -3.44 -15.95
CA TRP A 62 7.06 -4.68 -15.44
C TRP A 62 7.88 -5.90 -15.85
N ASN A 63 7.74 -6.95 -15.07
CA ASN A 63 8.26 -8.26 -15.45
C ASN A 63 7.10 -9.11 -15.97
N PRO A 64 7.20 -9.64 -17.19
CA PRO A 64 6.20 -10.56 -17.72
C PRO A 64 5.98 -11.75 -16.79
N PRO A 65 4.77 -12.30 -16.71
CA PRO A 65 4.52 -13.50 -15.95
C PRO A 65 5.29 -14.68 -16.55
N LYS A 66 5.68 -15.63 -15.70
CA LYS A 66 6.23 -16.88 -16.17
C LYS A 66 5.21 -17.60 -17.08
N PRO A 67 5.65 -18.47 -18.01
CA PRO A 67 4.73 -19.23 -18.85
C PRO A 67 3.62 -19.90 -18.03
N GLY A 68 2.35 -19.67 -18.42
CA GLY A 68 1.16 -20.12 -17.68
C GLY A 68 0.70 -19.19 -16.55
N GLY A 69 1.35 -18.09 -16.29
CA GLY A 69 0.88 -17.04 -15.37
C GLY A 69 -0.16 -16.14 -16.02
N HIS A 70 -1.18 -15.74 -15.27
CA HIS A 70 -2.28 -14.90 -15.75
C HIS A 70 -2.13 -13.41 -15.44
N TRP A 71 -1.12 -13.02 -14.64
CA TRP A 71 -0.90 -11.63 -14.26
C TRP A 71 0.59 -11.33 -14.07
N GLY A 72 0.97 -10.11 -14.37
CA GLY A 72 2.29 -9.55 -14.10
C GLY A 72 2.26 -8.56 -12.93
N LEU A 73 3.42 -8.18 -12.45
CA LEU A 73 3.56 -7.17 -11.41
C LEU A 73 4.43 -6.05 -11.93
N ALA A 74 3.95 -4.81 -11.79
CA ALA A 74 4.77 -3.64 -12.00
C ALA A 74 5.91 -3.60 -10.98
N VAL A 75 7.10 -3.34 -11.47
CA VAL A 75 8.29 -3.06 -10.64
C VAL A 75 8.47 -1.57 -10.41
N GLU A 76 7.98 -0.74 -11.35
CA GLU A 76 7.97 0.71 -11.23
C GLU A 76 6.76 1.28 -11.99
N TRP A 77 6.16 2.34 -11.46
CA TRP A 77 5.09 3.11 -12.07
C TRP A 77 5.46 4.59 -12.05
N ARG A 78 5.41 5.24 -13.19
CA ARG A 78 5.63 6.69 -13.34
C ARG A 78 4.37 7.33 -13.87
N GLU A 79 3.60 7.90 -12.97
CA GLU A 79 2.35 8.57 -13.32
C GLU A 79 2.61 9.84 -14.14
N SER A 80 1.94 9.96 -15.30
CA SER A 80 1.97 11.14 -16.16
C SER A 80 0.68 11.96 -16.06
N ALA A 81 -0.44 11.30 -15.73
CA ALA A 81 -1.73 11.94 -15.46
C ALA A 81 -2.42 11.23 -14.30
N PRO A 82 -2.79 11.97 -13.24
CA PRO A 82 -3.44 11.38 -12.07
C PRO A 82 -4.86 10.91 -12.40
N SER A 83 -5.38 10.01 -11.55
CA SER A 83 -6.78 9.64 -11.57
C SER A 83 -7.67 10.87 -11.36
N PRO A 84 -8.81 10.99 -12.08
CA PRO A 84 -9.78 12.05 -11.83
C PRO A 84 -10.41 11.98 -10.44
N ASP A 85 -10.34 10.81 -9.80
CA ASP A 85 -10.82 10.57 -8.44
C ASP A 85 -9.70 10.60 -7.38
N ALA A 86 -8.50 11.02 -7.76
CA ALA A 86 -7.42 11.20 -6.79
C ALA A 86 -7.71 12.36 -5.83
N ASP A 87 -7.36 12.14 -4.57
CA ASP A 87 -7.35 13.14 -3.50
C ASP A 87 -6.13 12.89 -2.60
N PRO A 88 -4.96 13.36 -3.00
CA PRO A 88 -3.73 13.15 -2.21
C PRO A 88 -3.76 13.85 -0.84
N SER A 89 -4.69 14.80 -0.61
CA SER A 89 -4.84 15.46 0.69
C SER A 89 -5.36 14.52 1.79
N ARG A 90 -5.99 13.40 1.42
CA ARG A 90 -6.48 12.40 2.37
C ARG A 90 -5.36 11.63 3.07
N CYS A 91 -4.27 11.38 2.39
CA CYS A 91 -3.10 10.72 2.95
C CYS A 91 -1.84 11.04 2.13
N PRO A 92 -0.89 11.79 2.69
CA PRO A 92 0.33 12.15 1.98
C PRO A 92 1.22 10.94 1.66
N HIS A 93 1.04 9.82 2.38
CA HIS A 93 1.84 8.60 2.20
C HIS A 93 1.24 7.60 1.19
N ALA A 94 0.03 7.83 0.71
CA ALA A 94 -0.68 6.89 -0.19
C ALA A 94 -0.54 7.25 -1.67
N ALA A 95 0.06 8.40 -1.99
CA ALA A 95 0.33 8.83 -3.35
C ALA A 95 1.84 8.84 -3.60
N SER A 96 2.26 8.32 -4.75
CA SER A 96 3.65 8.46 -5.18
C SER A 96 3.90 9.88 -5.69
N ILE A 97 4.89 10.53 -5.14
CA ILE A 97 5.40 11.80 -5.64
C ILE A 97 6.81 11.53 -6.14
N ASN A 98 7.07 11.77 -7.42
CA ASN A 98 8.39 11.61 -8.03
C ASN A 98 9.00 10.19 -7.93
N GLY A 99 8.17 9.13 -7.92
CA GLY A 99 8.66 7.76 -7.83
C GLY A 99 9.01 7.29 -6.42
N GLU A 100 8.70 8.08 -5.40
CA GLU A 100 8.90 7.69 -4.00
C GLU A 100 8.03 6.47 -3.62
N PRO A 101 8.51 5.62 -2.70
CA PRO A 101 7.75 4.47 -2.25
C PRO A 101 6.43 4.88 -1.59
N VAL A 102 5.35 4.23 -1.99
CA VAL A 102 4.00 4.45 -1.48
C VAL A 102 3.73 3.54 -0.28
N CYS A 103 3.15 4.08 0.78
CA CYS A 103 2.75 3.32 1.96
C CYS A 103 1.80 2.18 1.59
N GLY A 104 2.14 0.94 1.99
CA GLY A 104 1.34 -0.25 1.74
C GLY A 104 0.13 -0.41 2.68
N GLY A 105 -0.05 0.49 3.64
CA GLY A 105 -1.11 0.37 4.67
C GLY A 105 -2.53 0.68 4.17
N CYS A 106 -2.67 1.50 3.13
CA CYS A 106 -3.96 1.95 2.61
C CYS A 106 -3.92 2.07 1.08
N PRO A 107 -4.12 1.00 0.31
CA PRO A 107 -4.02 1.03 -1.15
C PRO A 107 -4.94 2.06 -1.83
N LEU A 108 -6.04 2.43 -1.19
CA LEU A 108 -7.03 3.40 -1.68
C LEU A 108 -6.97 4.75 -0.92
N GLY A 109 -5.90 4.97 -0.14
CA GLY A 109 -5.81 6.13 0.75
C GLY A 109 -5.77 7.49 0.05
N SER A 110 -5.44 7.53 -1.22
CA SER A 110 -5.40 8.74 -2.06
C SER A 110 -6.61 8.89 -2.99
N LEU A 111 -7.68 8.07 -2.84
CA LEU A 111 -8.95 8.29 -3.54
C LEU A 111 -9.84 9.26 -2.78
N LYS A 112 -10.67 10.02 -3.50
CA LYS A 112 -11.85 10.69 -2.90
C LYS A 112 -12.69 9.68 -2.14
N TYR A 113 -13.17 10.04 -0.96
CA TYR A 113 -13.90 9.11 -0.09
C TYR A 113 -15.15 8.52 -0.75
N SER A 114 -15.89 9.31 -1.51
CA SER A 114 -17.04 8.84 -2.29
C SER A 114 -16.66 7.80 -3.36
N ALA A 115 -15.54 8.02 -4.04
CA ALA A 115 -15.03 7.08 -5.03
C ALA A 115 -14.53 5.77 -4.37
N GLU A 116 -13.88 5.87 -3.21
CA GLU A 116 -13.49 4.71 -2.41
C GLU A 116 -14.70 3.86 -1.99
N LEU A 117 -15.77 4.49 -1.51
CA LEU A 117 -17.01 3.79 -1.13
C LEU A 117 -17.66 3.10 -2.34
N ALA A 118 -17.80 3.81 -3.46
CA ALA A 118 -18.37 3.25 -4.69
C ALA A 118 -17.55 2.05 -5.19
N LEU A 119 -16.22 2.17 -5.16
CA LEU A 119 -15.31 1.10 -5.58
C LEU A 119 -15.42 -0.13 -4.68
N LYS A 120 -15.43 0.07 -3.35
CA LYS A 120 -15.61 -1.02 -2.37
C LYS A 120 -16.96 -1.72 -2.54
N THR A 121 -18.03 -0.97 -2.74
CA THR A 121 -19.36 -1.52 -3.00
C THR A 121 -19.34 -2.40 -4.25
N LYS A 122 -18.77 -1.89 -5.33
CA LYS A 122 -18.66 -2.64 -6.58
C LYS A 122 -17.87 -3.95 -6.39
N LEU A 123 -16.66 -3.85 -5.85
CA LEU A 123 -15.74 -5.00 -5.76
C LEU A 123 -16.13 -6.04 -4.71
N LEU A 124 -16.64 -5.59 -3.55
CA LEU A 124 -16.86 -6.47 -2.40
C LEU A 124 -18.31 -6.96 -2.31
N ILE A 125 -19.23 -6.33 -3.00
CA ILE A 125 -20.65 -6.66 -2.90
C ILE A 125 -21.24 -6.96 -4.28
N GLU A 126 -21.23 -6.01 -5.22
CA GLU A 126 -21.88 -6.18 -6.51
C GLU A 126 -21.28 -7.30 -7.35
N GLU A 127 -19.95 -7.28 -7.53
CA GLU A 127 -19.29 -8.28 -8.36
C GLU A 127 -19.45 -9.70 -7.84
N PRO A 128 -19.25 -10.00 -6.53
CA PRO A 128 -19.55 -11.31 -5.97
C PRO A 128 -21.00 -11.75 -6.15
N LEU A 129 -21.95 -10.83 -5.97
CA LEU A 129 -23.38 -11.13 -6.17
C LEU A 129 -23.70 -11.41 -7.66
N ARG A 130 -23.07 -10.67 -8.58
CA ARG A 130 -23.20 -10.94 -10.03
C ARG A 130 -22.63 -12.30 -10.40
N GLN A 131 -21.46 -12.64 -9.89
CA GLN A 131 -20.81 -13.94 -10.11
C GLN A 131 -21.67 -15.10 -9.57
N ALA A 132 -22.33 -14.88 -8.43
CA ALA A 132 -23.25 -15.85 -7.84
C ALA A 132 -24.65 -15.90 -8.51
N GLY A 133 -24.92 -15.03 -9.51
CA GLY A 133 -26.23 -14.93 -10.14
C GLY A 133 -27.33 -14.32 -9.25
N LEU A 134 -26.94 -13.66 -8.15
CA LEU A 134 -27.87 -13.11 -7.15
C LEU A 134 -28.10 -11.60 -7.31
N TRP A 135 -27.33 -10.93 -8.17
CA TRP A 135 -27.45 -9.49 -8.36
C TRP A 135 -28.77 -9.09 -8.99
N ARG A 136 -29.42 -8.09 -8.40
CA ARG A 136 -30.58 -7.37 -8.96
C ARG A 136 -30.40 -5.87 -8.70
N GLU A 137 -30.86 -5.06 -9.62
CA GLU A 137 -30.90 -3.60 -9.42
C GLU A 137 -31.79 -3.24 -8.22
N GLY A 138 -31.34 -2.32 -7.39
CA GLY A 138 -32.03 -1.92 -6.15
C GLY A 138 -31.93 -2.93 -5.00
N LEU A 139 -31.15 -4.01 -5.15
CA LEU A 139 -30.92 -5.00 -4.07
C LEU A 139 -30.14 -4.40 -2.90
N ILE A 140 -29.26 -3.46 -3.18
CA ILE A 140 -28.36 -2.86 -2.20
C ILE A 140 -28.55 -1.35 -2.23
N GLU A 141 -28.76 -0.78 -1.06
CA GLU A 141 -28.68 0.67 -0.89
C GLU A 141 -27.23 1.14 -1.00
N PRO A 142 -26.98 2.32 -1.59
CA PRO A 142 -25.65 2.90 -1.60
C PRO A 142 -25.09 3.00 -0.18
N PRO A 143 -23.80 2.69 0.05
CA PRO A 143 -23.22 2.79 1.37
C PRO A 143 -23.29 4.25 1.85
N SER A 144 -23.84 4.46 3.03
CA SER A 144 -23.98 5.79 3.61
C SER A 144 -22.64 6.43 3.99
N GLY A 145 -21.58 5.62 4.14
CA GLY A 145 -20.29 6.11 4.56
C GLY A 145 -20.31 6.81 5.94
N GLN A 146 -19.15 7.16 6.42
CA GLN A 146 -19.05 8.05 7.57
C GLN A 146 -18.94 9.51 7.09
N PRO A 147 -19.44 10.49 7.83
CA PRO A 147 -19.09 11.88 7.57
C PRO A 147 -17.58 12.05 7.45
N ALA A 148 -17.11 12.95 6.58
CA ALA A 148 -15.69 13.13 6.29
C ALA A 148 -14.82 13.31 7.55
N ALA A 149 -15.36 13.97 8.58
CA ALA A 149 -14.69 14.14 9.87
C ALA A 149 -14.40 12.81 10.61
N PHE A 150 -15.15 11.75 10.32
CA PHE A 150 -14.97 10.42 10.92
C PHE A 150 -14.31 9.42 9.98
N ALA A 151 -13.99 9.83 8.76
CA ALA A 151 -13.26 9.01 7.80
C ALA A 151 -11.74 8.96 8.08
N GLN A 152 -11.29 9.72 9.08
CA GLN A 152 -9.92 9.74 9.59
C GLN A 152 -9.90 9.36 11.07
N HIS A 153 -8.73 9.02 11.59
CA HIS A 153 -8.47 8.70 13.01
C HIS A 153 -9.36 7.58 13.61
N PHE A 154 -9.88 6.69 12.76
CA PHE A 154 -10.80 5.62 13.20
C PHE A 154 -10.12 4.33 13.62
N ARG A 155 -8.81 4.17 13.36
CA ARG A 155 -8.08 2.96 13.77
C ARG A 155 -7.85 2.95 15.27
N ASN A 156 -8.24 1.88 15.93
CA ASN A 156 -7.97 1.66 17.34
C ASN A 156 -6.71 0.78 17.57
N LYS A 157 -6.01 0.40 16.51
CA LYS A 157 -4.77 -0.37 16.56
C LYS A 157 -3.84 0.02 15.42
N ALA A 158 -2.57 0.23 15.75
CA ALA A 158 -1.49 0.39 14.79
C ALA A 158 -0.33 -0.55 15.14
N VAL A 159 0.32 -1.10 14.13
CA VAL A 159 1.61 -1.79 14.25
C VAL A 159 2.57 -1.07 13.33
N LEU A 160 3.50 -0.35 13.91
CA LEU A 160 4.50 0.44 13.20
C LEU A 160 5.85 -0.27 13.25
N TYR A 161 6.57 -0.21 12.15
CA TYR A 161 7.90 -0.79 12.04
C TYR A 161 8.97 0.29 12.26
N PRO A 162 10.05 0.00 12.99
CA PRO A 162 11.12 0.94 13.23
C PRO A 162 12.14 0.92 12.10
N SER A 163 12.76 2.06 11.85
CA SER A 163 13.97 2.19 11.03
C SER A 163 14.79 3.39 11.47
N VAL A 164 16.07 3.40 11.11
CA VAL A 164 16.93 4.59 11.21
C VAL A 164 17.26 5.03 9.78
N ILE A 165 16.77 6.18 9.39
CA ILE A 165 16.95 6.78 8.06
C ILE A 165 17.77 8.05 8.23
N ASP A 166 18.93 8.12 7.58
CA ASP A 166 19.88 9.25 7.67
C ASP A 166 20.24 9.66 9.13
N GLY A 167 20.37 8.64 10.00
CA GLY A 167 20.69 8.85 11.42
C GLY A 167 19.49 9.30 12.28
N ILE A 168 18.28 9.32 11.72
CA ILE A 168 17.05 9.72 12.41
C ILE A 168 16.17 8.48 12.58
N GLY A 169 15.76 8.20 13.84
CA GLY A 169 14.81 7.15 14.14
C GLY A 169 13.42 7.49 13.57
N ARG A 170 12.78 6.52 12.90
CA ARG A 170 11.47 6.68 12.26
C ARG A 170 10.61 5.46 12.52
N PHE A 171 9.30 5.68 12.65
CA PHE A 171 8.29 4.65 12.64
C PHE A 171 7.41 4.78 11.40
N GLY A 172 6.98 3.65 10.84
CA GLY A 172 6.15 3.69 9.64
C GLY A 172 5.61 2.34 9.23
N TYR A 173 5.15 2.28 7.99
CA TYR A 173 4.68 1.07 7.34
C TYR A 173 5.58 0.73 6.15
N TYR A 174 5.66 -0.54 5.79
CA TYR A 174 6.35 -0.92 4.57
C TYR A 174 5.59 -0.49 3.33
N ALA A 175 6.30 -0.06 2.31
CA ALA A 175 5.76 0.08 0.97
C ALA A 175 5.24 -1.29 0.49
N ALA A 176 4.21 -1.28 -0.35
CA ALA A 176 3.56 -2.49 -0.81
C ALA A 176 4.56 -3.47 -1.42
N ARG A 177 4.59 -4.71 -0.91
CA ARG A 177 5.47 -5.81 -1.34
C ARG A 177 6.96 -5.51 -1.27
N SER A 178 7.37 -4.66 -0.36
CA SER A 178 8.76 -4.30 -0.14
C SER A 178 9.12 -4.30 1.35
N GLN A 179 10.39 -4.14 1.64
CA GLN A 179 10.91 -3.88 2.99
C GLN A 179 11.35 -2.41 3.15
N ILE A 180 10.98 -1.55 2.21
CA ILE A 180 11.27 -0.13 2.29
C ILE A 180 10.27 0.50 3.25
N LEU A 181 10.77 1.11 4.32
CA LEU A 181 9.93 1.81 5.27
C LEU A 181 9.49 3.16 4.70
N VAL A 182 8.20 3.41 4.73
CA VAL A 182 7.61 4.73 4.51
C VAL A 182 7.28 5.30 5.88
N PRO A 183 7.98 6.36 6.34
CA PRO A 183 7.67 7.01 7.62
C PRO A 183 6.22 7.45 7.65
N ALA A 184 5.52 7.15 8.72
CA ALA A 184 4.07 7.39 8.83
C ALA A 184 3.66 7.68 10.30
N GLU A 185 4.49 8.45 11.01
CA GLU A 185 4.17 8.92 12.36
C GLU A 185 3.00 9.91 12.38
N ASP A 186 2.57 10.39 11.23
CA ASP A 186 1.45 11.30 11.00
C ASP A 186 0.33 10.62 10.18
N CYS A 187 0.14 9.32 10.35
CA CYS A 187 -0.85 8.54 9.61
C CYS A 187 -2.29 9.04 9.89
N PRO A 188 -3.02 9.57 8.90
CA PRO A 188 -4.35 10.13 9.13
C PRO A 188 -5.43 9.10 9.52
N GLN A 189 -5.08 7.82 9.55
CA GLN A 189 -6.01 6.76 9.98
C GLN A 189 -5.89 6.47 11.48
N THR A 190 -4.80 6.87 12.12
CA THR A 190 -4.55 6.60 13.54
C THR A 190 -4.97 7.79 14.40
N PRO A 191 -5.45 7.57 15.65
CA PRO A 191 -5.68 8.64 16.60
C PRO A 191 -4.40 9.45 16.87
N VAL A 192 -4.55 10.75 17.13
CA VAL A 192 -3.43 11.69 17.34
C VAL A 192 -2.43 11.22 18.42
N TRP A 193 -2.92 10.62 19.51
CA TRP A 193 -2.04 10.12 20.56
C TRP A 193 -1.07 9.01 20.08
N MET A 194 -1.45 8.22 19.06
CA MET A 194 -0.58 7.21 18.48
C MET A 194 0.57 7.85 17.68
N GLU A 195 0.27 8.95 17.00
CA GLU A 195 1.30 9.77 16.33
C GLU A 195 2.27 10.37 17.34
N GLU A 196 1.73 10.96 18.41
CA GLU A 196 2.52 11.54 19.50
C GLU A 196 3.42 10.48 20.15
N ALA A 197 2.88 9.29 20.44
CA ALA A 197 3.64 8.18 21.00
C ALA A 197 4.75 7.71 20.05
N ALA A 198 4.47 7.56 18.76
CA ALA A 198 5.47 7.15 17.77
C ALA A 198 6.58 8.20 17.65
N ARG A 199 6.24 9.50 17.56
CA ARG A 199 7.23 10.60 17.53
C ARG A 199 8.06 10.68 18.80
N ALA A 200 7.46 10.48 19.98
CA ALA A 200 8.17 10.50 21.24
C ALA A 200 9.18 9.34 21.39
N LEU A 201 8.86 8.19 20.80
CA LEU A 201 9.71 6.98 20.87
C LEU A 201 10.77 6.94 19.75
N ALA A 202 10.56 7.63 18.63
CA ALA A 202 11.45 7.59 17.47
C ALA A 202 12.92 7.94 17.78
N PRO A 203 13.26 8.96 18.60
CA PRO A 203 14.65 9.27 18.93
C PRO A 203 15.40 8.12 19.59
N PHE A 204 14.71 7.28 20.38
CA PHE A 204 15.33 6.16 21.08
C PHE A 204 15.74 5.01 20.15
N LEU A 205 15.29 4.99 18.90
CA LEU A 205 15.73 4.01 17.90
C LEU A 205 17.23 4.12 17.55
N CYS A 206 17.85 5.24 17.85
CA CYS A 206 19.28 5.44 17.70
C CYS A 206 20.08 4.92 18.90
N GLU A 207 19.42 4.57 20.00
CA GLU A 207 20.05 3.99 21.19
C GLU A 207 20.35 2.50 20.97
N PRO A 208 21.51 1.98 21.38
CA PRO A 208 21.90 0.60 21.13
C PRO A 208 20.88 -0.46 21.62
N ALA A 209 20.18 -0.16 22.72
CA ALA A 209 19.20 -1.06 23.33
C ALA A 209 17.89 -1.17 22.56
N LEU A 210 17.54 -0.18 21.71
CA LEU A 210 16.28 -0.10 20.98
C LEU A 210 16.48 -0.02 19.45
N THR A 211 17.70 -0.27 18.99
CA THR A 211 17.98 -0.31 17.55
C THR A 211 17.07 -1.30 16.83
N PRO A 212 16.58 -0.99 15.63
CA PRO A 212 15.76 -1.91 14.84
C PRO A 212 16.44 -3.26 14.59
N ALA A 213 15.68 -4.34 14.63
CA ALA A 213 16.17 -5.68 14.33
C ALA A 213 16.59 -5.80 12.85
N PRO A 214 17.57 -6.65 12.50
CA PRO A 214 18.10 -6.78 11.14
C PRO A 214 17.04 -7.10 10.08
N GLU A 215 16.03 -7.87 10.43
CA GLU A 215 14.92 -8.22 9.54
C GLU A 215 13.94 -7.06 9.26
N THR A 216 14.02 -5.99 10.06
CA THR A 216 13.15 -4.81 9.93
C THR A 216 13.89 -3.59 9.41
N ALA A 217 15.21 -3.65 9.35
CA ALA A 217 16.05 -2.53 8.94
C ALA A 217 16.76 -2.82 7.62
N VAL A 218 16.81 -1.85 6.75
CA VAL A 218 17.73 -1.83 5.59
C VAL A 218 19.20 -1.72 6.06
N SER A 219 19.42 -1.56 7.36
CA SER A 219 20.74 -1.40 7.99
C SER A 219 21.24 -2.70 8.62
N ASN A 220 22.57 -2.88 8.66
CA ASN A 220 23.27 -3.98 9.33
C ASN A 220 23.13 -3.93 10.88
N GLY A 221 21.96 -3.53 11.38
CA GLY A 221 21.69 -3.36 12.79
C GLY A 221 21.72 -4.67 13.56
N THR A 222 22.31 -4.65 14.73
CA THR A 222 22.31 -5.74 15.73
C THR A 222 21.16 -5.57 16.73
N GLY A 223 20.19 -4.73 16.41
CA GLY A 223 19.11 -4.34 17.32
C GLY A 223 18.07 -5.43 17.54
N VAL A 224 17.17 -5.17 18.49
CA VAL A 224 16.17 -6.13 18.96
C VAL A 224 14.73 -5.69 18.70
N LEU A 225 14.49 -4.41 18.42
CA LEU A 225 13.13 -3.88 18.25
C LEU A 225 12.58 -4.24 16.86
N ARG A 226 11.47 -4.95 16.82
CA ARG A 226 10.79 -5.39 15.59
C ARG A 226 9.61 -4.53 15.21
N SER A 227 8.83 -4.09 16.21
CA SER A 227 7.66 -3.25 15.97
C SER A 227 7.22 -2.50 17.22
N LEU A 228 6.48 -1.42 17.01
CA LEU A 228 5.71 -0.70 18.02
C LEU A 228 4.23 -1.00 17.78
N LEU A 229 3.59 -1.68 18.73
CA LEU A 229 2.15 -1.90 18.72
C LEU A 229 1.50 -0.85 19.62
N LEU A 230 0.58 -0.09 19.05
CA LEU A 230 -0.26 0.88 19.74
C LEU A 230 -1.72 0.44 19.67
N ARG A 231 -2.44 0.54 20.77
CA ARG A 231 -3.85 0.17 20.83
C ARG A 231 -4.62 1.09 21.77
N GLU A 232 -5.86 1.38 21.39
CA GLU A 232 -6.82 2.14 22.18
C GLU A 232 -8.11 1.33 22.34
N ALA A 233 -8.71 1.44 23.50
CA ALA A 233 -10.08 1.00 23.77
C ALA A 233 -11.00 2.26 23.82
N PRO A 234 -11.66 2.63 22.71
CA PRO A 234 -12.39 3.92 22.66
C PRO A 234 -13.50 4.05 23.71
N GLY A 235 -14.08 2.94 24.15
CA GLY A 235 -15.14 2.92 25.16
C GLY A 235 -14.67 3.23 26.57
N SER A 236 -13.44 2.83 26.95
CA SER A 236 -12.84 3.09 28.27
C SER A 236 -11.79 4.19 28.28
N GLY A 237 -11.29 4.57 27.10
CA GLY A 237 -10.18 5.52 26.94
C GLY A 237 -8.82 4.94 27.29
N GLU A 238 -8.73 3.63 27.57
CA GLU A 238 -7.46 2.96 27.87
C GLU A 238 -6.56 2.88 26.63
N ARG A 239 -5.26 3.08 26.85
CA ARG A 239 -4.24 3.10 25.79
C ARG A 239 -3.11 2.15 26.15
N MET A 240 -2.57 1.48 25.16
CA MET A 240 -1.48 0.53 25.31
C MET A 240 -0.42 0.77 24.23
N ALA A 241 0.84 0.78 24.66
CA ALA A 241 2.00 0.73 23.78
C ALA A 241 2.86 -0.48 24.14
N VAL A 242 3.26 -1.26 23.14
CA VAL A 242 4.12 -2.45 23.31
C VAL A 242 5.28 -2.34 22.33
N LEU A 243 6.49 -2.40 22.85
CA LEU A 243 7.72 -2.59 22.07
C LEU A 243 7.96 -4.09 21.92
N VAL A 244 8.04 -4.58 20.68
CA VAL A 244 8.16 -6.01 20.34
C VAL A 244 9.57 -6.30 19.82
#